data_4397bbc52a570002cd4e04dfddc6aca0
#
_entry.id   4397bbc52a570002cd4e04dfddc6aca0
#
_cell.length_a   1.000
_cell.length_b   1.000
_cell.length_c   1.000
_cell.angle_alpha   90.00
_cell.angle_beta   90.00
_cell.angle_gamma   90.00
#
_symmetry.space_group_name_H-M   'P 1'
#
loop_
_entity.id
_entity.type
_entity.pdbx_description
1 polymer ?
#
loop_
_entity_poly.entity_id
_entity_poly.type
_entity_poly.pdbx_seq_one_letter_code
_entity_poly.pdbx_strand_id
1 'polypeptide(L)'
;MADSSLSSAPWDGDASRFTPQQWRDSCLVDTGEGAPDAKSRYKLPVKEPGGAYNRAALGDAAAALAGARGGSMTITASAKKSAARKLVALYRRFDLPIPDSLKNMAL
;
A
#
# COMPACT_ATOMS: atom_id res chain seq x y z
N MET A 1 -22.13 4.29 -1.72
CA MET A 1 -21.42 3.62 -1.38
C MET A 1 -20.20 3.63 -1.90
N ALA A 2 -19.43 3.83 -1.44
CA ALA A 2 -18.32 4.04 -1.85
C ALA A 2 -17.65 3.01 -2.18
N ASP A 3 -17.67 2.67 -3.09
CA ASP A 3 -17.05 1.75 -3.38
C ASP A 3 -15.85 1.83 -3.88
N SER A 4 -15.08 1.35 -3.41
CA SER A 4 -13.80 1.25 -3.79
C SER A 4 -13.71 0.40 -4.93
N SER A 5 -13.70 0.87 -6.04
CA SER A 5 -13.43 0.09 -7.22
C SER A 5 -11.95 -0.14 -7.37
N LEU A 6 -11.61 -1.13 -8.16
CA LEU A 6 -10.23 -1.46 -8.47
C LEU A 6 -9.89 -0.94 -9.87
N SER A 7 -8.95 -0.04 -9.95
CA SER A 7 -8.51 0.52 -11.23
C SER A 7 -7.43 -0.35 -11.85
N SER A 8 -7.51 -0.56 -13.15
CA SER A 8 -6.46 -1.25 -13.93
C SER A 8 -5.54 -0.26 -14.63
N ALA A 9 -5.65 1.01 -14.36
CA ALA A 9 -4.82 2.03 -14.98
C ALA A 9 -3.35 1.86 -14.59
N PRO A 10 -2.42 2.36 -15.40
CA PRO A 10 -1.02 2.35 -15.00
C PRO A 10 -0.84 3.06 -13.67
N TRP A 11 0.02 2.51 -12.81
CA TRP A 11 0.22 3.08 -11.50
C TRP A 11 1.40 4.06 -11.50
N ASP A 12 1.13 5.25 -11.01
CA ASP A 12 2.16 6.22 -10.77
C ASP A 12 2.09 6.56 -9.29
N GLY A 13 3.01 6.06 -8.52
CA GLY A 13 3.04 6.25 -7.07
C GLY A 13 3.72 7.52 -6.61
N ASP A 14 3.86 8.52 -7.47
CA ASP A 14 4.50 9.76 -7.11
C ASP A 14 3.63 10.53 -6.11
N ALA A 15 4.17 10.79 -4.94
CA ALA A 15 3.44 11.47 -3.87
C ALA A 15 2.97 12.87 -4.29
N SER A 16 3.61 13.50 -5.26
CA SER A 16 3.22 14.84 -5.70
C SER A 16 1.83 14.87 -6.34
N ARG A 17 1.32 13.72 -6.77
CA ARG A 17 -0.04 13.63 -7.33
C ARG A 17 -1.12 13.73 -6.26
N PHE A 18 -0.75 13.64 -5.00
CA PHE A 18 -1.67 13.51 -3.89
C PHE A 18 -1.58 14.72 -2.98
N THR A 19 -2.70 15.13 -2.39
CA THR A 19 -2.63 16.03 -1.23
C THR A 19 -2.12 15.22 -0.03
N PRO A 20 -1.65 15.86 1.03
CA PRO A 20 -1.23 15.10 2.22
C PRO A 20 -2.31 14.17 2.76
N GLN A 21 -3.56 14.60 2.74
CA GLN A 21 -4.66 13.77 3.21
C GLN A 21 -4.90 12.56 2.30
N GLN A 22 -4.84 12.79 0.98
CA GLN A 22 -5.01 11.71 0.02
C GLN A 22 -3.89 10.69 0.15
N TRP A 23 -2.64 11.16 0.35
CA TRP A 23 -1.49 10.28 0.52
C TRP A 23 -1.63 9.43 1.77
N ARG A 24 -2.00 10.05 2.88
CA ARG A 24 -2.24 9.35 4.13
C ARG A 24 -3.30 8.26 3.95
N ASP A 25 -4.41 8.58 3.28
CA ASP A 25 -5.51 7.63 3.08
C ASP A 25 -5.12 6.51 2.11
N SER A 26 -4.18 6.78 1.21
CA SER A 26 -3.74 5.80 0.23
C SER A 26 -2.76 4.78 0.79
N CYS A 27 -1.97 5.16 1.80
CA CYS A 27 -0.86 4.32 2.25
C CYS A 27 -1.28 3.28 3.27
N LEU A 28 -0.65 2.12 3.19
CA LEU A 28 -0.90 1.02 4.13
C LEU A 28 -0.17 1.20 5.45
N VAL A 29 0.92 1.95 5.46
CA VAL A 29 1.78 2.07 6.64
C VAL A 29 1.85 3.52 7.09
N ASP A 30 1.66 3.73 8.39
CA ASP A 30 1.92 5.01 9.06
C ASP A 30 3.10 4.75 9.99
N THR A 31 4.26 5.34 9.70
CA THR A 31 5.45 5.11 10.51
C THR A 31 5.39 5.81 11.87
N GLY A 32 4.48 6.75 12.02
CA GLY A 32 4.37 7.52 13.26
C GLY A 32 5.44 8.58 13.42
N GLU A 33 6.31 8.75 12.42
CA GLU A 33 7.42 9.70 12.52
C GLU A 33 7.13 10.96 11.73
N GLY A 34 7.33 12.07 12.31
CA GLY A 34 7.13 13.36 11.65
C GLY A 34 5.71 13.89 11.84
N ALA A 35 5.41 14.98 11.19
CA ALA A 35 4.11 15.62 11.30
C ALA A 35 3.02 14.79 10.63
N PRO A 36 1.78 14.85 11.09
CA PRO A 36 0.69 14.09 10.48
C PRO A 36 0.45 14.39 9.00
N ASP A 37 0.83 15.57 8.53
CA ASP A 37 0.68 15.94 7.13
C ASP A 37 1.97 15.75 6.32
N ALA A 38 3.01 15.19 6.91
CA ALA A 38 4.23 14.90 6.18
C ALA A 38 4.08 13.61 5.38
N LYS A 39 4.19 13.71 4.08
CA LYS A 39 4.02 12.53 3.21
C LYS A 39 5.06 11.45 3.50
N SER A 40 6.27 11.84 3.91
CA SER A 40 7.33 10.88 4.23
C SER A 40 6.97 9.94 5.40
N ARG A 41 5.98 10.30 6.19
CA ARG A 41 5.51 9.48 7.30
C ARG A 41 4.80 8.21 6.82
N TYR A 42 4.21 8.24 5.63
CA TYR A 42 3.37 7.17 5.15
C TYR A 42 4.02 6.41 4.00
N LYS A 43 3.83 5.10 3.94
CA LYS A 43 4.48 4.21 2.97
C LYS A 43 3.44 3.28 2.33
N LEU A 44 3.78 2.79 1.16
CA LEU A 44 3.00 1.80 0.43
C LEU A 44 1.63 2.30 -0.02
N PRO A 45 1.59 3.27 -0.92
CA PRO A 45 0.32 3.76 -1.46
C PRO A 45 -0.34 2.72 -2.35
N VAL A 46 -1.64 2.55 -2.20
CA VAL A 46 -2.40 1.57 -2.98
C VAL A 46 -3.68 2.14 -3.59
N LYS A 47 -3.97 3.42 -3.35
CA LYS A 47 -5.15 4.06 -3.92
C LYS A 47 -4.76 5.20 -4.84
N GLU A 48 -5.57 5.45 -5.83
CA GLU A 48 -5.47 6.67 -6.64
C GLU A 48 -5.91 7.87 -5.81
N PRO A 49 -5.49 9.09 -6.18
CA PRO A 49 -5.94 10.28 -5.45
C PRO A 49 -7.47 10.40 -5.35
N GLY A 50 -8.17 9.85 -6.32
CA GLY A 50 -9.63 9.85 -6.30
C GLY A 50 -10.26 8.81 -5.39
N GLY A 51 -9.47 7.94 -4.80
CA GLY A 51 -9.96 6.95 -3.83
C GLY A 51 -10.10 5.52 -4.33
N ALA A 52 -10.00 5.27 -5.62
CA ALA A 52 -10.05 3.92 -6.15
C ALA A 52 -8.75 3.18 -5.85
N TYR A 53 -8.83 1.92 -5.48
CA TYR A 53 -7.62 1.10 -5.36
C TYR A 53 -7.05 0.85 -6.75
N ASN A 54 -5.73 0.67 -6.84
CA ASN A 54 -5.06 0.41 -8.11
C ASN A 54 -4.40 -0.97 -8.06
N ARG A 55 -4.72 -1.81 -9.04
CA ARG A 55 -4.23 -3.19 -9.07
C ARG A 55 -2.71 -3.26 -9.13
N ALA A 56 -2.08 -2.42 -9.96
CA ALA A 56 -0.62 -2.41 -10.05
C ALA A 56 0.01 -1.94 -8.75
N ALA A 57 -0.63 -1.00 -8.05
CA ALA A 57 -0.14 -0.54 -6.77
C ALA A 57 -0.17 -1.64 -5.71
N LEU A 58 -1.20 -2.48 -5.72
CA LEU A 58 -1.25 -3.62 -4.80
C LEU A 58 -0.07 -4.55 -5.04
N GLY A 59 0.25 -4.83 -6.31
CA GLY A 59 1.38 -5.67 -6.67
C GLY A 59 2.72 -5.03 -6.27
N ASP A 60 2.86 -3.74 -6.49
CA ASP A 60 4.07 -3.01 -6.11
C ASP A 60 4.26 -3.02 -4.59
N ALA A 61 3.20 -2.85 -3.83
CA ALA A 61 3.29 -2.89 -2.38
C ALA A 61 3.70 -4.28 -1.88
N ALA A 62 3.15 -5.33 -2.48
CA ALA A 62 3.51 -6.70 -2.12
C ALA A 62 4.98 -6.97 -2.44
N ALA A 63 5.44 -6.51 -3.60
CA ALA A 63 6.84 -6.68 -4.00
C ALA A 63 7.79 -5.92 -3.06
N ALA A 64 7.41 -4.70 -2.68
CA ALA A 64 8.22 -3.91 -1.75
C ALA A 64 8.32 -4.58 -0.39
N LEU A 65 7.24 -5.14 0.11
CA LEU A 65 7.26 -5.88 1.38
C LEU A 65 8.16 -7.11 1.29
N ALA A 66 8.19 -7.76 0.14
CA ALA A 66 9.04 -8.92 -0.06
C ALA A 66 10.50 -8.56 -0.31
N GLY A 67 10.83 -7.28 -0.35
CA GLY A 67 12.21 -6.84 -0.56
C GLY A 67 12.65 -6.77 -2.01
N ALA A 68 11.72 -6.84 -2.96
CA ALA A 68 12.06 -6.84 -4.38
C ALA A 68 12.74 -5.55 -4.82
N ARG A 69 12.60 -4.48 -4.08
CA ARG A 69 13.22 -3.21 -4.41
C ARG A 69 14.48 -2.96 -3.60
N GLY A 70 15.23 -3.99 -3.33
CA GLY A 70 16.49 -3.87 -2.63
C GLY A 70 16.36 -3.69 -1.13
N GLY A 71 15.19 -3.97 -0.60
CA GLY A 71 15.01 -3.93 0.85
C GLY A 71 15.11 -2.55 1.45
N SER A 72 14.90 -1.53 0.64
CA SER A 72 15.12 -0.19 1.13
C SER A 72 14.02 0.35 2.03
N MET A 73 12.98 -0.43 2.26
CA MET A 73 11.91 0.07 3.09
C MET A 73 12.25 -0.04 4.56
N THR A 74 12.28 1.11 5.25
CA THR A 74 12.64 1.11 6.63
C THR A 74 11.40 1.15 7.45
N ILE A 75 10.76 0.07 7.67
CA ILE A 75 9.64 -0.05 8.58
C ILE A 75 9.87 -1.24 9.51
N THR A 76 9.22 -1.24 10.64
CA THR A 76 9.40 -2.32 11.62
C THR A 76 8.80 -3.62 11.10
N ALA A 77 9.25 -4.73 11.67
CA ALA A 77 8.67 -6.04 11.32
C ALA A 77 7.18 -6.08 11.64
N SER A 78 6.77 -5.45 12.72
CA SER A 78 5.36 -5.37 13.09
C SER A 78 4.56 -4.59 12.04
N ALA A 79 5.09 -3.49 11.54
CA ALA A 79 4.42 -2.71 10.51
C ALA A 79 4.35 -3.48 9.19
N LYS A 80 5.40 -4.23 8.83
CA LYS A 80 5.38 -5.08 7.64
C LYS A 80 4.28 -6.13 7.74
N LYS A 81 4.15 -6.79 8.87
CA LYS A 81 3.13 -7.81 9.07
C LYS A 81 1.74 -7.21 8.98
N SER A 82 1.53 -6.07 9.60
CA SER A 82 0.26 -5.37 9.55
C SER A 82 -0.11 -4.99 8.10
N ALA A 83 0.86 -4.45 7.35
CA ALA A 83 0.65 -4.09 5.95
C ALA A 83 0.35 -5.32 5.10
N ALA A 84 1.06 -6.43 5.34
CA ALA A 84 0.81 -7.68 4.62
C ALA A 84 -0.61 -8.18 4.85
N ARG A 85 -1.09 -8.11 6.07
CA ARG A 85 -2.46 -8.52 6.40
C ARG A 85 -3.50 -7.64 5.69
N LYS A 86 -3.25 -6.35 5.63
CA LYS A 86 -4.13 -5.42 4.92
C LYS A 86 -4.16 -5.74 3.43
N LEU A 87 -2.98 -6.03 2.85
CA LEU A 87 -2.91 -6.40 1.44
C LEU A 87 -3.62 -7.72 1.15
N VAL A 88 -3.46 -8.71 2.01
CA VAL A 88 -4.17 -9.98 1.84
C VAL A 88 -5.69 -9.74 1.82
N ALA A 89 -6.18 -8.90 2.72
CA ALA A 89 -7.60 -8.58 2.76
C ALA A 89 -8.06 -7.89 1.47
N LEU A 90 -7.23 -7.00 0.91
CA LEU A 90 -7.54 -6.31 -0.34
C LEU A 90 -7.54 -7.28 -1.52
N TYR A 91 -6.57 -8.19 -1.58
CA TYR A 91 -6.53 -9.20 -2.63
C TYR A 91 -7.79 -10.07 -2.59
N ARG A 92 -8.22 -10.46 -1.40
CA ARG A 92 -9.45 -11.24 -1.23
C ARG A 92 -10.68 -10.44 -1.64
N ARG A 93 -10.70 -9.18 -1.25
CA ARG A 93 -11.83 -8.30 -1.58
C ARG A 93 -12.04 -8.20 -3.07
N PHE A 94 -10.96 -8.13 -3.85
CA PHE A 94 -11.02 -7.99 -5.29
C PHE A 94 -10.84 -9.31 -6.03
N ASP A 95 -10.84 -10.43 -5.29
CA ASP A 95 -10.73 -11.77 -5.87
C ASP A 95 -9.47 -11.93 -6.72
N LEU A 96 -8.36 -11.45 -6.21
CA LEU A 96 -7.06 -11.53 -6.88
C LEU A 96 -6.22 -12.65 -6.27
N PRO A 97 -5.37 -13.31 -7.08
CA PRO A 97 -4.47 -14.33 -6.55
C PRO A 97 -3.47 -13.71 -5.58
N ILE A 98 -3.34 -14.30 -4.40
CA ILE A 98 -2.47 -13.78 -3.35
C ILE A 98 -1.07 -14.35 -3.52
N PRO A 99 -0.02 -13.52 -3.65
CA PRO A 99 1.35 -14.04 -3.72
C PRO A 99 1.73 -14.82 -2.46
N ASP A 100 2.48 -15.91 -2.65
CA ASP A 100 2.88 -16.76 -1.52
C ASP A 100 3.71 -15.99 -0.50
N SER A 101 4.62 -15.12 -0.97
CA SER A 101 5.42 -14.32 -0.05
C SER A 101 4.55 -13.44 0.83
N LEU A 102 3.46 -12.93 0.29
CA LEU A 102 2.54 -12.09 1.04
C LEU A 102 1.77 -12.90 2.08
N LYS A 103 1.34 -14.10 1.72
CA LYS A 103 0.66 -15.00 2.66
C LYS A 103 1.56 -15.30 3.84
N ASN A 104 2.84 -15.59 3.58
CA ASN A 104 3.78 -15.92 4.64
C ASN A 104 4.03 -14.74 5.57
N MET A 105 4.13 -13.55 5.04
CA MET A 105 4.33 -12.36 5.86
C MET A 105 3.12 -12.02 6.72
N ALA A 106 1.93 -12.40 6.30
CA ALA A 106 0.70 -12.07 7.01
C ALA A 106 0.38 -13.05 8.14
N LEU A 107 1.12 -14.13 8.24
CA LEU A 107 0.85 -15.16 9.27
C LEU A 107 1.09 -14.66 10.71
#